data_a5f117142a670e1044fe2e3a3bd4a8c6
#
_entry.id   a5f117142a670e1044fe2e3a3bd4a8c6
#
_cell.length_a   1.000
_cell.length_b   1.000
_cell.length_c   1.000
_cell.angle_alpha   90.00
_cell.angle_beta   90.00
_cell.angle_gamma   90.00
#
_symmetry.space_group_name_H-M   'P 1'
#
loop_
_entity.id
_entity.type
_entity.pdbx_description
1 polymer ?
#
loop_
_entity_poly.entity_id
_entity_poly.type
_entity_poly.pdbx_seq_one_letter_code
_entity_poly.pdbx_strand_id
1 'polypeptide(L)'
;MFRFAQPEYLYLLIIVPILWGLFIYGRYRSRRNLAKYGNPSVLAPLMTDVSKYKPWIKFIIQQLAFIVIVFMLARPQFGSKLETVKKQGVEIMIALDVSNSMMAKDIAPNRLEKAKMMLSKLVDELDNDKIGLIVFAGDAYTQLPITSDFVSAKMFLNTINPNMVPTQGTAIGRAISTAMNSFTPNEGVDKAIIVITDAENHEDDAVQMAKAAAEKNIKVDVIGIGSLEGVPIPVSYTHLRAHETAANL
;
A
#
# COMPACT_ATOMS: atom_id res chain seq x y z
N MET A 1 -20.15 -4.26 5.09
CA MET A 1 -20.83 -4.60 6.35
C MET A 1 -21.89 -3.53 6.66
N PHE A 2 -23.08 -3.95 7.09
CA PHE A 2 -24.13 -3.03 7.54
C PHE A 2 -23.90 -2.67 9.00
N ARG A 3 -23.85 -1.39 9.33
CA ARG A 3 -23.78 -0.92 10.73
C ARG A 3 -24.54 0.40 10.89
N PHE A 4 -25.01 0.66 12.09
CA PHE A 4 -25.55 1.97 12.46
C PHE A 4 -24.43 2.86 13.00
N ALA A 5 -24.41 4.12 12.57
CA ALA A 5 -23.43 5.08 13.08
C ALA A 5 -23.71 5.43 14.56
N GLN A 6 -25.00 5.47 14.92
CA GLN A 6 -25.45 5.81 16.26
C GLN A 6 -26.55 4.84 16.71
N PRO A 7 -26.18 3.62 17.17
CA PRO A 7 -27.16 2.59 17.56
C PRO A 7 -28.01 2.98 18.78
N GLU A 8 -27.57 3.97 19.55
CA GLU A 8 -28.27 4.44 20.76
C GLU A 8 -29.69 4.93 20.46
N TYR A 9 -29.90 5.53 19.27
CA TYR A 9 -31.23 5.99 18.87
C TYR A 9 -32.25 4.85 18.64
N LEU A 10 -31.78 3.62 18.44
CA LEU A 10 -32.68 2.48 18.31
C LEU A 10 -33.43 2.18 19.62
N TYR A 11 -32.92 2.60 20.79
CA TYR A 11 -33.66 2.49 22.06
C TYR A 11 -34.94 3.31 22.07
N LEU A 12 -35.06 4.35 21.23
CA LEU A 12 -36.32 5.10 21.09
C LEU A 12 -37.47 4.25 20.55
N LEU A 13 -37.20 3.12 19.90
CA LEU A 13 -38.22 2.18 19.45
C LEU A 13 -39.01 1.57 20.63
N ILE A 14 -38.48 1.59 21.86
CA ILE A 14 -39.16 1.12 23.05
C ILE A 14 -40.38 2.02 23.33
N ILE A 15 -40.39 3.26 22.86
CA ILE A 15 -41.54 4.16 23.00
C ILE A 15 -42.75 3.67 22.18
N VAL A 16 -42.53 2.97 21.06
CA VAL A 16 -43.59 2.47 20.19
C VAL A 16 -44.62 1.59 20.93
N PRO A 17 -44.23 0.50 21.63
CA PRO A 17 -45.20 -0.30 22.39
C PRO A 17 -45.87 0.49 23.52
N ILE A 18 -45.19 1.45 24.13
CA ILE A 18 -45.79 2.32 25.16
C ILE A 18 -46.91 3.16 24.54
N LEU A 19 -46.68 3.77 23.39
CA LEU A 19 -47.68 4.55 22.66
C LEU A 19 -48.87 3.69 22.22
N TRP A 20 -48.62 2.44 21.81
CA TRP A 20 -49.69 1.49 21.54
C TRP A 20 -50.56 1.18 22.77
N GLY A 21 -49.92 0.95 23.92
CA GLY A 21 -50.64 0.75 25.17
C GLY A 21 -51.50 1.95 25.53
N LEU A 22 -50.94 3.15 25.42
CA LEU A 22 -51.69 4.40 25.72
C LEU A 22 -52.85 4.62 24.76
N PHE A 23 -52.64 4.32 23.45
CA PHE A 23 -53.71 4.44 22.44
C PHE A 23 -54.86 3.48 22.72
N ILE A 24 -54.55 2.21 23.00
CA ILE A 24 -55.57 1.20 23.33
C ILE A 24 -56.31 1.57 24.61
N TYR A 25 -55.58 1.99 25.65
CA TYR A 25 -56.15 2.46 26.91
C TYR A 25 -57.07 3.67 26.70
N GLY A 26 -56.65 4.67 25.95
CA GLY A 26 -57.45 5.82 25.59
C GLY A 26 -58.74 5.47 24.85
N ARG A 27 -58.67 4.53 23.92
CA ARG A 27 -59.85 3.99 23.18
C ARG A 27 -60.81 3.26 24.14
N TYR A 28 -60.27 2.41 25.02
CA TYR A 28 -61.07 1.69 26.01
C TYR A 28 -61.78 2.67 26.94
N ARG A 29 -61.07 3.66 27.48
CA ARG A 29 -61.61 4.68 28.35
C ARG A 29 -62.66 5.54 27.64
N SER A 30 -62.43 5.95 26.41
CA SER A 30 -63.39 6.71 25.59
C SER A 30 -64.70 5.94 25.38
N ARG A 31 -64.61 4.65 25.03
CA ARG A 31 -65.79 3.79 24.91
C ARG A 31 -66.57 3.66 26.23
N ARG A 32 -65.84 3.51 27.34
CA ARG A 32 -66.44 3.41 28.66
C ARG A 32 -67.14 4.71 29.13
N ASN A 33 -66.53 5.82 28.76
CA ASN A 33 -67.15 7.14 29.04
C ASN A 33 -68.38 7.35 28.15
N LEU A 34 -68.35 6.98 26.89
CA LEU A 34 -69.53 7.07 26.00
C LEU A 34 -70.73 6.25 26.54
N ALA A 35 -70.47 5.08 27.11
CA ALA A 35 -71.47 4.24 27.71
C ALA A 35 -72.14 4.85 28.97
N LYS A 36 -71.49 5.84 29.60
CA LYS A 36 -72.03 6.60 30.72
C LYS A 36 -73.08 7.66 30.34
N TYR A 37 -72.99 8.16 29.05
CA TYR A 37 -73.90 9.19 28.55
C TYR A 37 -75.19 8.62 27.94
N GLY A 38 -75.29 7.31 27.75
CA GLY A 38 -76.49 6.69 27.22
C GLY A 38 -76.22 5.35 26.52
N ASN A 39 -77.31 4.71 26.08
CA ASN A 39 -77.22 3.44 25.38
C ASN A 39 -76.50 3.63 24.01
N PRO A 40 -75.41 2.93 23.73
CA PRO A 40 -74.63 3.10 22.50
C PRO A 40 -75.44 2.89 21.22
N SER A 41 -76.50 2.11 21.25
CA SER A 41 -77.37 1.87 20.09
C SER A 41 -78.21 3.09 19.73
N VAL A 42 -78.55 3.95 20.71
CA VAL A 42 -79.35 5.18 20.49
C VAL A 42 -78.45 6.33 20.06
N LEU A 43 -77.18 6.36 20.47
CA LEU A 43 -76.18 7.37 20.13
C LEU A 43 -75.56 7.12 18.74
N ALA A 44 -75.54 5.87 18.24
CA ALA A 44 -74.92 5.53 16.96
C ALA A 44 -75.50 6.28 15.74
N PRO A 45 -76.81 6.44 15.58
CA PRO A 45 -77.41 7.20 14.47
C PRO A 45 -77.18 8.71 14.57
N LEU A 46 -76.93 9.25 15.76
CA LEU A 46 -76.62 10.68 15.97
C LEU A 46 -75.14 10.99 15.65
N MET A 47 -74.28 9.98 15.55
CA MET A 47 -72.83 10.10 15.29
C MET A 47 -72.52 9.62 13.87
N THR A 48 -73.24 10.07 12.89
CA THR A 48 -73.09 9.62 11.47
C THR A 48 -71.76 9.86 10.84
N ASP A 49 -70.98 10.87 11.32
CA ASP A 49 -69.70 11.26 10.77
C ASP A 49 -68.46 10.63 11.47
N VAL A 50 -68.65 9.79 12.48
CA VAL A 50 -67.55 9.20 13.25
C VAL A 50 -67.12 7.85 12.65
N SER A 51 -66.15 7.91 11.73
CA SER A 51 -65.52 6.69 11.19
C SER A 51 -64.77 5.90 12.24
N LYS A 52 -65.06 4.59 12.34
CA LYS A 52 -64.39 3.68 13.26
C LYS A 52 -62.91 3.46 12.89
N TYR A 53 -62.57 3.66 11.63
CA TYR A 53 -61.23 3.35 11.08
C TYR A 53 -60.30 4.57 11.07
N LYS A 54 -60.81 5.80 10.89
CA LYS A 54 -59.98 7.02 10.82
C LYS A 54 -58.97 7.16 11.99
N PRO A 55 -59.28 6.93 13.25
CA PRO A 55 -58.31 7.05 14.32
C PRO A 55 -57.21 6.01 14.28
N TRP A 56 -57.52 4.77 13.80
CA TRP A 56 -56.53 3.73 13.62
C TRP A 56 -55.57 4.04 12.50
N ILE A 57 -56.06 4.50 11.36
CA ILE A 57 -55.24 4.88 10.21
C ILE A 57 -54.31 6.04 10.61
N LYS A 58 -54.82 7.06 11.27
CA LYS A 58 -54.00 8.18 11.74
C LYS A 58 -52.90 7.73 12.67
N PHE A 59 -53.21 6.85 13.62
CA PHE A 59 -52.26 6.34 14.59
C PHE A 59 -51.16 5.49 13.91
N ILE A 60 -51.55 4.59 12.99
CA ILE A 60 -50.58 3.76 12.25
C ILE A 60 -49.64 4.63 11.40
N ILE A 61 -50.15 5.62 10.70
CA ILE A 61 -49.34 6.54 9.90
C ILE A 61 -48.36 7.31 10.82
N GLN A 62 -48.81 7.77 11.98
CA GLN A 62 -47.98 8.47 12.94
C GLN A 62 -46.87 7.57 13.50
N GLN A 63 -47.18 6.31 13.80
CA GLN A 63 -46.20 5.32 14.25
C GLN A 63 -45.16 5.01 13.16
N LEU A 64 -45.61 4.85 11.91
CA LEU A 64 -44.72 4.60 10.79
C LEU A 64 -43.73 5.79 10.60
N ALA A 65 -44.26 7.01 10.63
CA ALA A 65 -43.43 8.21 10.55
C ALA A 65 -42.40 8.28 11.66
N PHE A 66 -42.82 7.96 12.90
CA PHE A 66 -41.90 7.91 14.05
C PHE A 66 -40.81 6.88 13.88
N ILE A 67 -41.12 5.66 13.43
CA ILE A 67 -40.14 4.60 13.16
C ILE A 67 -39.14 5.05 12.08
N VAL A 68 -39.61 5.66 11.00
CA VAL A 68 -38.73 6.17 9.92
C VAL A 68 -37.79 7.25 10.46
N ILE A 69 -38.28 8.16 11.31
CA ILE A 69 -37.43 9.19 11.92
C ILE A 69 -36.34 8.55 12.79
N VAL A 70 -36.69 7.55 13.60
CA VAL A 70 -35.70 6.84 14.42
C VAL A 70 -34.64 6.16 13.57
N PHE A 71 -35.02 5.52 12.45
CA PHE A 71 -34.08 4.93 11.53
C PHE A 71 -33.17 5.99 10.86
N MET A 72 -33.72 7.15 10.51
CA MET A 72 -32.91 8.25 9.96
C MET A 72 -31.89 8.76 10.99
N LEU A 73 -32.28 8.90 12.26
CA LEU A 73 -31.38 9.30 13.35
C LEU A 73 -30.28 8.26 13.61
N ALA A 74 -30.61 6.98 13.51
CA ALA A 74 -29.65 5.88 13.68
C ALA A 74 -28.58 5.83 12.56
N ARG A 75 -28.77 6.58 11.44
CA ARG A 75 -27.83 6.71 10.30
C ARG A 75 -27.32 5.35 9.84
N PRO A 76 -28.13 4.53 9.15
CA PRO A 76 -27.67 3.26 8.62
C PRO A 76 -26.55 3.51 7.58
N GLN A 77 -25.39 2.91 7.80
CA GLN A 77 -24.23 3.01 6.91
C GLN A 77 -24.03 1.70 6.16
N PHE A 78 -24.11 1.77 4.84
CA PHE A 78 -23.67 0.74 3.94
C PHE A 78 -22.27 1.14 3.46
N GLY A 79 -21.23 0.64 4.11
CA GLY A 79 -19.86 0.96 3.77
C GLY A 79 -19.08 -0.31 3.46
N SER A 80 -18.29 -0.30 2.39
CA SER A 80 -17.12 -1.15 2.30
C SER A 80 -16.17 -0.72 3.44
N LYS A 81 -15.66 -1.67 4.22
CA LYS A 81 -14.46 -1.39 5.02
C LYS A 81 -13.40 -0.89 4.03
N LEU A 82 -13.00 0.34 4.14
CA LEU A 82 -11.65 0.70 3.79
C LEU A 82 -10.78 -0.06 4.80
N GLU A 83 -10.41 -1.29 4.48
CA GLU A 83 -9.22 -1.85 5.06
C GLU A 83 -8.12 -0.92 4.59
N THR A 84 -7.59 -0.12 5.50
CA THR A 84 -6.25 0.39 5.33
C THR A 84 -5.36 -0.85 5.31
N VAL A 85 -5.18 -1.40 4.11
CA VAL A 85 -4.04 -2.27 3.84
C VAL A 85 -2.87 -1.34 4.13
N LYS A 86 -2.24 -1.50 5.28
CA LYS A 86 -0.90 -0.97 5.49
C LYS A 86 -0.08 -1.68 4.41
N LYS A 87 0.11 -1.03 3.27
CA LYS A 87 1.17 -1.41 2.34
C LYS A 87 2.45 -1.26 3.15
N GLN A 88 2.93 -2.36 3.68
CA GLN A 88 4.29 -2.41 4.20
C GLN A 88 5.15 -2.26 2.96
N GLY A 89 5.81 -1.11 2.83
CA GLY A 89 6.72 -0.87 1.72
C GLY A 89 7.84 -1.89 1.73
N VAL A 90 8.43 -2.15 0.57
CA VAL A 90 9.59 -3.03 0.40
C VAL A 90 10.87 -2.24 0.69
N GLU A 91 11.85 -2.87 1.32
CA GLU A 91 13.21 -2.34 1.40
C GLU A 91 14.04 -2.83 0.21
N ILE A 92 14.46 -1.91 -0.64
CA ILE A 92 15.21 -2.21 -1.87
C ILE A 92 16.65 -1.71 -1.70
N MET A 93 17.61 -2.62 -1.76
CA MET A 93 19.02 -2.26 -1.80
C MET A 93 19.54 -2.39 -3.23
N ILE A 94 19.97 -1.28 -3.82
CA ILE A 94 20.56 -1.25 -5.15
C ILE A 94 22.06 -1.35 -5.02
N ALA A 95 22.66 -2.34 -5.68
CA ALA A 95 24.08 -2.50 -5.84
C ALA A 95 24.46 -2.16 -7.28
N LEU A 96 25.13 -1.04 -7.47
CA LEU A 96 25.55 -0.53 -8.78
C LEU A 96 27.03 -0.77 -9.00
N ASP A 97 27.33 -1.46 -10.06
CA ASP A 97 28.70 -1.66 -10.54
C ASP A 97 29.30 -0.35 -11.06
N VAL A 98 30.48 -0.02 -10.58
CA VAL A 98 31.25 1.17 -11.00
C VAL A 98 32.63 0.79 -11.50
N SER A 99 32.86 -0.48 -11.86
CA SER A 99 34.07 -0.95 -12.48
C SER A 99 34.39 -0.22 -13.81
N ASN A 100 35.62 -0.30 -14.28
CA ASN A 100 36.02 0.37 -15.49
C ASN A 100 35.28 -0.13 -16.75
N SER A 101 34.80 -1.37 -16.77
CA SER A 101 33.98 -1.95 -17.84
C SER A 101 32.67 -1.21 -18.04
N MET A 102 32.08 -0.67 -16.96
CA MET A 102 30.87 0.14 -17.02
C MET A 102 31.05 1.50 -17.74
N MET A 103 32.27 1.89 -18.05
CA MET A 103 32.56 3.06 -18.89
C MET A 103 32.49 2.78 -20.42
N ALA A 104 32.26 1.52 -20.81
CA ALA A 104 32.07 1.13 -22.19
C ALA A 104 30.91 1.90 -22.84
N LYS A 105 31.10 2.27 -24.13
CA LYS A 105 30.17 3.12 -24.90
C LYS A 105 29.34 2.32 -25.90
N ASP A 106 29.15 1.04 -25.67
CA ASP A 106 28.29 0.18 -26.49
C ASP A 106 26.79 0.60 -26.33
N ILE A 107 26.48 1.18 -25.21
CA ILE A 107 25.16 1.77 -24.95
C ILE A 107 25.37 3.27 -24.66
N ALA A 108 24.64 4.12 -25.38
CA ALA A 108 24.78 5.57 -25.20
C ALA A 108 24.14 6.08 -23.90
N PRO A 109 24.79 6.98 -23.16
CA PRO A 109 26.12 7.56 -23.36
C PRO A 109 27.27 6.63 -22.93
N ASN A 110 27.12 5.81 -21.92
CA ASN A 110 27.91 4.65 -21.48
C ASN A 110 27.05 3.77 -20.58
N ARG A 111 27.50 2.57 -20.22
CA ARG A 111 26.75 1.62 -19.38
C ARG A 111 26.38 2.22 -18.01
N LEU A 112 27.33 2.85 -17.33
CA LEU A 112 27.12 3.47 -16.02
C LEU A 112 26.07 4.58 -16.06
N GLU A 113 26.16 5.52 -16.99
CA GLU A 113 25.20 6.60 -17.11
C GLU A 113 23.80 6.07 -17.51
N LYS A 114 23.76 5.03 -18.35
CA LYS A 114 22.50 4.35 -18.67
C LYS A 114 21.86 3.70 -17.44
N ALA A 115 22.66 3.01 -16.61
CA ALA A 115 22.22 2.44 -15.33
C ALA A 115 21.65 3.52 -14.41
N LYS A 116 22.36 4.64 -14.25
CA LYS A 116 21.90 5.78 -13.43
C LYS A 116 20.57 6.34 -13.92
N MET A 117 20.39 6.49 -15.23
CA MET A 117 19.12 6.93 -15.81
C MET A 117 17.98 5.94 -15.56
N MET A 118 18.23 4.64 -15.68
CA MET A 118 17.23 3.60 -15.38
C MET A 118 16.86 3.61 -13.91
N LEU A 119 17.84 3.70 -13.02
CA LEU A 119 17.61 3.78 -11.57
C LEU A 119 16.85 5.04 -11.17
N SER A 120 17.16 6.19 -11.78
CA SER A 120 16.41 7.42 -11.52
C SER A 120 14.93 7.27 -11.86
N LYS A 121 14.59 6.58 -12.96
CA LYS A 121 13.19 6.28 -13.30
C LYS A 121 12.57 5.27 -12.33
N LEU A 122 13.31 4.24 -11.91
CA LEU A 122 12.83 3.29 -10.92
C LEU A 122 12.48 4.01 -9.62
N VAL A 123 13.33 4.92 -9.15
CA VAL A 123 13.09 5.72 -7.94
C VAL A 123 11.83 6.59 -8.06
N ASP A 124 11.48 7.05 -9.29
CA ASP A 124 10.23 7.81 -9.51
C ASP A 124 8.96 6.98 -9.38
N GLU A 125 9.05 5.67 -9.61
CA GLU A 125 7.90 4.74 -9.53
C GLU A 125 7.69 4.18 -8.10
N LEU A 126 8.65 4.41 -7.19
CA LEU A 126 8.54 3.96 -5.80
C LEU A 126 7.61 4.90 -5.01
N ASP A 127 6.66 4.35 -4.25
CA ASP A 127 5.66 5.15 -3.53
C ASP A 127 5.82 5.04 -2.00
N ASN A 128 5.74 3.87 -1.43
CA ASN A 128 5.86 3.66 0.02
C ASN A 128 7.07 2.80 0.39
N ASP A 129 7.99 2.62 -0.54
CA ASP A 129 9.16 1.77 -0.40
C ASP A 129 10.33 2.53 0.21
N LYS A 130 11.36 1.81 0.60
CA LYS A 130 12.62 2.39 1.04
C LYS A 130 13.72 1.92 0.12
N ILE A 131 14.66 2.79 -0.14
CA ILE A 131 15.79 2.54 -1.04
C ILE A 131 17.11 2.77 -0.31
N GLY A 132 18.09 1.92 -0.60
CA GLY A 132 19.47 2.12 -0.25
C GLY A 132 20.37 1.92 -1.47
N LEU A 133 21.58 2.45 -1.45
CA LEU A 133 22.48 2.46 -2.57
C LEU A 133 23.88 1.99 -2.14
N ILE A 134 24.37 0.99 -2.84
CA ILE A 134 25.73 0.46 -2.73
C ILE A 134 26.41 0.65 -4.08
N VAL A 135 27.66 1.08 -4.05
CA VAL A 135 28.55 1.02 -5.22
C VAL A 135 29.57 -0.08 -5.01
N PHE A 136 29.87 -0.82 -6.07
CA PHE A 136 30.86 -1.86 -5.98
C PHE A 136 31.72 -1.96 -7.26
N ALA A 137 32.92 -2.48 -7.06
CA ALA A 137 33.85 -2.92 -8.09
C ALA A 137 34.63 -4.12 -7.52
N GLY A 138 35.94 -4.05 -7.28
CA GLY A 138 36.67 -5.07 -6.51
C GLY A 138 36.33 -5.09 -5.03
N ASP A 139 35.65 -4.06 -4.52
CA ASP A 139 35.10 -3.97 -3.15
C ASP A 139 33.72 -3.29 -3.19
N ALA A 140 32.96 -3.34 -2.07
CA ALA A 140 31.60 -2.81 -2.00
C ALA A 140 31.42 -1.82 -0.84
N TYR A 141 30.80 -0.66 -1.12
CA TYR A 141 30.59 0.41 -0.15
C TYR A 141 29.17 0.94 -0.18
N THR A 142 28.54 1.06 1.00
CA THR A 142 27.22 1.67 1.14
C THR A 142 27.36 3.19 0.97
N GLN A 143 26.76 3.74 -0.08
CA GLN A 143 26.72 5.17 -0.35
C GLN A 143 25.51 5.83 0.30
N LEU A 144 24.38 5.13 0.30
CA LEU A 144 23.15 5.59 0.93
C LEU A 144 22.54 4.45 1.75
N PRO A 145 22.41 4.60 3.07
CA PRO A 145 21.64 3.67 3.90
C PRO A 145 20.17 3.65 3.48
N ILE A 146 19.44 2.60 3.89
CA ILE A 146 18.00 2.47 3.64
C ILE A 146 17.25 3.72 4.11
N THR A 147 16.58 4.40 3.18
CA THR A 147 15.83 5.63 3.42
C THR A 147 14.58 5.70 2.56
N SER A 148 13.59 6.47 2.96
CA SER A 148 12.43 6.88 2.17
C SER A 148 12.63 8.23 1.48
N ASP A 149 13.80 8.86 1.62
CA ASP A 149 14.14 10.12 0.97
C ASP A 149 14.65 9.89 -0.46
N PHE A 150 13.71 9.84 -1.40
CA PHE A 150 14.00 9.63 -2.82
C PHE A 150 14.75 10.81 -3.46
N VAL A 151 14.63 12.01 -2.90
CA VAL A 151 15.37 13.19 -3.41
C VAL A 151 16.86 13.00 -3.14
N SER A 152 17.21 12.66 -1.89
CA SER A 152 18.59 12.33 -1.54
C SER A 152 19.10 11.13 -2.33
N ALA A 153 18.31 10.09 -2.53
CA ALA A 153 18.70 8.93 -3.33
C ALA A 153 19.10 9.31 -4.75
N LYS A 154 18.35 10.17 -5.44
CA LYS A 154 18.68 10.69 -6.77
C LYS A 154 19.92 11.57 -6.78
N MET A 155 20.08 12.40 -5.74
CA MET A 155 21.30 13.23 -5.61
C MET A 155 22.54 12.34 -5.50
N PHE A 156 22.53 11.33 -4.64
CA PHE A 156 23.65 10.39 -4.50
C PHE A 156 23.89 9.61 -5.80
N LEU A 157 22.83 9.14 -6.46
CA LEU A 157 22.92 8.43 -7.73
C LEU A 157 23.65 9.26 -8.79
N ASN A 158 23.39 10.56 -8.87
CA ASN A 158 24.03 11.46 -9.83
C ASN A 158 25.52 11.71 -9.52
N THR A 159 25.96 11.60 -8.27
CA THR A 159 27.36 11.79 -7.88
C THR A 159 28.23 10.57 -8.13
N ILE A 160 27.64 9.41 -8.39
CA ILE A 160 28.40 8.16 -8.59
C ILE A 160 29.33 8.29 -9.78
N ASN A 161 30.56 7.87 -9.55
CA ASN A 161 31.62 7.80 -10.56
C ASN A 161 32.56 6.62 -10.27
N PRO A 162 33.30 6.11 -11.26
CA PRO A 162 34.17 4.94 -11.09
C PRO A 162 35.29 5.10 -10.04
N ASN A 163 35.69 6.33 -9.75
CA ASN A 163 36.78 6.61 -8.81
C ASN A 163 36.34 6.46 -7.33
N MET A 164 35.05 6.20 -7.05
CA MET A 164 34.52 6.01 -5.69
C MET A 164 35.00 4.70 -5.05
N VAL A 165 35.34 3.69 -5.88
CA VAL A 165 35.90 2.43 -5.40
C VAL A 165 37.35 2.34 -5.81
N PRO A 166 38.31 2.34 -4.86
CA PRO A 166 39.75 2.32 -5.19
C PRO A 166 40.20 1.04 -5.84
N THR A 167 39.58 -0.09 -5.46
CA THR A 167 39.92 -1.43 -5.96
C THR A 167 39.10 -1.73 -7.20
N GLN A 168 39.74 -1.93 -8.32
CA GLN A 168 39.10 -2.34 -9.57
C GLN A 168 38.85 -3.85 -9.55
N GLY A 169 37.83 -4.32 -10.26
CA GLY A 169 37.37 -5.70 -10.32
C GLY A 169 35.84 -5.73 -10.25
N THR A 170 35.24 -6.92 -10.09
CA THR A 170 33.80 -7.08 -10.03
C THR A 170 33.48 -8.15 -8.98
N ALA A 171 33.31 -7.72 -7.72
CA ALA A 171 33.04 -8.57 -6.56
C ALA A 171 31.54 -8.55 -6.22
N ILE A 172 30.73 -9.28 -6.99
CA ILE A 172 29.26 -9.31 -6.84
C ILE A 172 28.85 -9.91 -5.49
N GLY A 173 29.52 -10.96 -5.02
CA GLY A 173 29.23 -11.58 -3.73
C GLY A 173 29.45 -10.63 -2.55
N ARG A 174 30.50 -9.79 -2.60
CA ARG A 174 30.72 -8.72 -1.59
C ARG A 174 29.60 -7.70 -1.64
N ALA A 175 29.14 -7.30 -2.82
CA ALA A 175 28.02 -6.39 -2.97
C ALA A 175 26.75 -6.95 -2.34
N ILE A 176 26.42 -8.23 -2.59
CA ILE A 176 25.27 -8.92 -1.98
C ILE A 176 25.44 -9.01 -0.46
N SER A 177 26.62 -9.38 0.04
CA SER A 177 26.91 -9.47 1.46
C SER A 177 26.77 -8.11 2.17
N THR A 178 27.29 -7.05 1.58
CA THR A 178 27.14 -5.68 2.09
C THR A 178 25.69 -5.24 2.10
N ALA A 179 24.93 -5.57 1.04
CA ALA A 179 23.49 -5.30 0.96
C ALA A 179 22.70 -6.01 2.06
N MET A 180 22.95 -7.32 2.29
CA MET A 180 22.31 -8.08 3.35
C MET A 180 22.52 -7.47 4.73
N ASN A 181 23.71 -6.92 4.99
CA ASN A 181 24.05 -6.31 6.28
C ASN A 181 23.54 -4.87 6.44
N SER A 182 23.10 -4.24 5.34
CA SER A 182 22.61 -2.86 5.32
C SER A 182 21.10 -2.72 5.49
N PHE A 183 20.35 -3.83 5.46
CA PHE A 183 18.91 -3.82 5.71
C PHE A 183 18.58 -3.53 7.18
N THR A 184 17.37 -2.96 7.38
CA THR A 184 16.88 -2.76 8.74
C THR A 184 16.55 -4.11 9.41
N PRO A 185 16.70 -4.23 10.74
CA PRO A 185 16.38 -5.49 11.46
C PRO A 185 14.86 -5.78 11.56
N ASN A 186 14.04 -5.14 10.74
CA ASN A 186 12.59 -5.29 10.78
C ASN A 186 12.18 -6.55 10.02
N GLU A 187 11.59 -7.54 10.71
CA GLU A 187 11.19 -8.84 10.15
C GLU A 187 9.88 -8.80 9.34
N GLY A 188 9.12 -7.71 9.45
CA GLY A 188 7.80 -7.58 8.80
C GLY A 188 7.82 -6.90 7.43
N VAL A 189 9.00 -6.61 6.85
CA VAL A 189 9.16 -5.88 5.60
C VAL A 189 9.86 -6.77 4.59
N ASP A 190 9.29 -6.87 3.38
CA ASP A 190 9.94 -7.58 2.28
C ASP A 190 11.23 -6.88 1.87
N LYS A 191 12.26 -7.68 1.54
CA LYS A 191 13.60 -7.19 1.21
C LYS A 191 14.02 -7.68 -0.17
N ALA A 192 14.57 -6.76 -0.96
CA ALA A 192 15.08 -7.07 -2.30
C ALA A 192 16.44 -6.41 -2.53
N ILE A 193 17.33 -7.12 -3.19
CA ILE A 193 18.63 -6.62 -3.67
C ILE A 193 18.55 -6.59 -5.19
N ILE A 194 18.83 -5.45 -5.80
CA ILE A 194 18.96 -5.30 -7.24
C ILE A 194 20.42 -5.03 -7.57
N VAL A 195 21.06 -5.99 -8.21
CA VAL A 195 22.44 -5.85 -8.66
C VAL A 195 22.43 -5.41 -10.11
N ILE A 196 23.16 -4.34 -10.42
CA ILE A 196 23.31 -3.81 -11.79
C ILE A 196 24.78 -3.87 -12.17
N THR A 197 25.12 -4.68 -13.14
CA THR A 197 26.48 -4.97 -13.55
C THR A 197 26.51 -5.28 -15.05
N ASP A 198 27.67 -5.28 -15.65
CA ASP A 198 27.90 -5.85 -16.99
C ASP A 198 28.18 -7.36 -16.95
N ALA A 199 28.02 -7.96 -15.78
CA ALA A 199 28.00 -9.41 -15.51
C ALA A 199 29.35 -10.14 -15.58
N GLU A 200 30.44 -9.44 -15.57
CA GLU A 200 31.77 -10.09 -15.44
C GLU A 200 32.13 -10.28 -13.95
N ASN A 201 31.80 -11.47 -13.40
CA ASN A 201 32.21 -11.82 -12.03
C ASN A 201 33.58 -12.53 -12.08
N HIS A 202 34.62 -11.87 -11.58
CA HIS A 202 35.97 -12.39 -11.60
C HIS A 202 36.59 -12.70 -10.24
N GLU A 203 35.95 -12.33 -9.13
CA GLU A 203 36.67 -12.28 -7.85
C GLU A 203 36.01 -13.03 -6.68
N ASP A 204 34.73 -13.46 -6.77
CA ASP A 204 34.07 -14.09 -5.64
C ASP A 204 32.93 -15.06 -6.00
N ASP A 205 32.41 -15.79 -5.02
CA ASP A 205 31.28 -16.71 -5.20
C ASP A 205 29.93 -15.99 -5.02
N ALA A 206 29.51 -15.27 -6.06
CA ALA A 206 28.22 -14.56 -6.09
C ALA A 206 27.02 -15.49 -5.88
N VAL A 207 27.09 -16.73 -6.40
CA VAL A 207 26.02 -17.72 -6.27
C VAL A 207 25.82 -18.16 -4.82
N GLN A 208 26.90 -18.35 -4.07
CA GLN A 208 26.84 -18.70 -2.67
C GLN A 208 26.19 -17.59 -1.84
N MET A 209 26.57 -16.33 -2.11
CA MET A 209 25.97 -15.17 -1.41
C MET A 209 24.50 -14.98 -1.77
N ALA A 210 24.11 -15.22 -3.02
CA ALA A 210 22.69 -15.18 -3.42
C ALA A 210 21.86 -16.28 -2.72
N LYS A 211 22.40 -17.48 -2.54
CA LYS A 211 21.75 -18.53 -1.77
C LYS A 211 21.61 -18.14 -0.28
N ALA A 212 22.65 -17.57 0.32
CA ALA A 212 22.59 -17.06 1.69
C ALA A 212 21.55 -15.92 1.87
N ALA A 213 21.37 -15.09 0.85
CA ALA A 213 20.32 -14.07 0.83
C ALA A 213 18.92 -14.70 0.77
N ALA A 214 18.73 -15.72 -0.07
CA ALA A 214 17.47 -16.45 -0.19
C ALA A 214 17.07 -17.15 1.10
N GLU A 215 18.03 -17.73 1.84
CA GLU A 215 17.79 -18.32 3.18
C GLU A 215 17.26 -17.29 4.20
N LYS A 216 17.58 -16.01 4.00
CA LYS A 216 17.05 -14.89 4.80
C LYS A 216 15.79 -14.26 4.23
N ASN A 217 15.13 -14.89 3.26
CA ASN A 217 13.97 -14.37 2.53
C ASN A 217 14.24 -13.02 1.82
N ILE A 218 15.47 -12.79 1.38
CA ILE A 218 15.86 -11.62 0.59
C ILE A 218 15.90 -12.03 -0.88
N LYS A 219 15.13 -11.35 -1.73
CA LYS A 219 15.18 -11.56 -3.19
C LYS A 219 16.41 -10.89 -3.77
N VAL A 220 17.07 -11.57 -4.69
CA VAL A 220 18.23 -11.01 -5.42
C VAL A 220 17.91 -11.04 -6.90
N ASP A 221 17.84 -9.87 -7.52
CA ASP A 221 17.63 -9.69 -8.95
C ASP A 221 18.88 -9.09 -9.55
N VAL A 222 19.33 -9.62 -10.69
CA VAL A 222 20.52 -9.14 -11.40
C VAL A 222 20.09 -8.56 -12.75
N ILE A 223 20.52 -7.33 -13.02
CA ILE A 223 20.28 -6.63 -14.29
C ILE A 223 21.62 -6.49 -15.00
N GLY A 224 21.78 -7.23 -16.08
CA GLY A 224 22.94 -7.10 -16.96
C GLY A 224 22.82 -5.89 -17.88
N ILE A 225 23.88 -5.09 -18.01
CA ILE A 225 23.96 -3.94 -18.92
C ILE A 225 25.15 -4.11 -19.85
N GLY A 226 24.87 -4.29 -21.11
CA GLY A 226 25.91 -4.44 -22.15
C GLY A 226 25.32 -4.86 -23.48
N SER A 227 26.09 -4.76 -24.55
CA SER A 227 25.76 -5.32 -25.85
C SER A 227 26.42 -6.68 -26.01
N LEU A 228 25.86 -7.53 -26.89
CA LEU A 228 26.44 -8.81 -27.26
C LEU A 228 27.70 -8.65 -28.13
N GLU A 229 27.91 -7.45 -28.65
CA GLU A 229 29.10 -7.08 -29.46
C GLU A 229 30.13 -6.46 -28.53
N GLY A 230 31.34 -7.04 -28.48
CA GLY A 230 32.42 -6.50 -27.66
C GLY A 230 32.83 -5.10 -28.09
N VAL A 231 33.06 -4.20 -27.14
CA VAL A 231 33.47 -2.82 -27.39
C VAL A 231 34.72 -2.50 -26.55
N PRO A 232 35.71 -1.74 -27.07
CA PRO A 232 36.87 -1.37 -26.28
C PRO A 232 36.50 -0.46 -25.12
N ILE A 233 37.00 -0.78 -23.91
CA ILE A 233 36.82 -0.01 -22.71
C ILE A 233 37.74 1.20 -22.74
N PRO A 234 37.24 2.44 -22.56
CA PRO A 234 38.07 3.63 -22.49
C PRO A 234 38.88 3.64 -21.19
N VAL A 235 40.17 3.34 -21.25
CA VAL A 235 41.08 3.48 -20.10
C VAL A 235 41.82 4.82 -20.17
N SER A 236 42.05 5.44 -19.00
CA SER A 236 42.73 6.74 -18.86
C SER A 236 44.19 6.76 -19.34
N TYR A 237 44.73 5.61 -19.61
CA TYR A 237 46.07 5.44 -20.15
C TYR A 237 46.00 4.95 -21.59
N THR A 238 46.84 5.41 -22.47
CA THR A 238 46.91 5.31 -23.92
C THR A 238 46.89 3.89 -24.53
N HIS A 239 46.48 2.87 -23.82
CA HIS A 239 46.34 1.50 -24.30
C HIS A 239 44.91 0.99 -24.20
N LEU A 240 44.28 0.77 -25.34
CA LEU A 240 43.03 0.03 -25.49
C LEU A 240 43.29 -1.43 -25.05
N ARG A 241 42.65 -1.88 -23.98
CA ARG A 241 42.63 -3.31 -23.63
C ARG A 241 41.61 -4.08 -24.46
N ALA A 242 41.93 -5.32 -24.69
CA ALA A 242 41.17 -6.22 -25.53
C ALA A 242 39.69 -6.39 -25.16
N HIS A 243 38.91 -6.70 -26.16
CA HIS A 243 37.47 -6.93 -26.14
C HIS A 243 37.01 -7.77 -24.99
N GLU A 244 36.18 -7.19 -24.14
CA GLU A 244 35.39 -7.93 -23.18
C GLU A 244 33.94 -8.02 -23.72
N THR A 245 33.44 -9.21 -23.85
CA THR A 245 32.09 -9.49 -24.36
C THR A 245 31.16 -9.83 -23.21
N ALA A 246 29.96 -9.24 -23.19
CA ALA A 246 28.88 -9.60 -22.27
C ALA A 246 28.33 -11.04 -22.50
N ALA A 247 29.01 -11.85 -23.31
CA ALA A 247 28.56 -13.18 -23.75
C ALA A 247 28.91 -14.32 -22.78
N ASN A 248 29.53 -14.03 -21.65
CA ASN A 248 29.94 -15.07 -20.67
C ASN A 248 29.05 -15.08 -19.41
N LEU A 249 27.75 -14.92 -19.60
CA LEU A 249 26.74 -15.19 -18.57
C LEU A 249 26.31 -16.64 -18.53
#